data_282ecb58d94960810dd810e35ce7f921
#
_entry.id   282ecb58d94960810dd810e35ce7f921
#
_cell.length_a   1.000
_cell.length_b   1.000
_cell.length_c   1.000
_cell.angle_alpha   90.00
_cell.angle_beta   90.00
_cell.angle_gamma   90.00
#
_symmetry.space_group_name_H-M   'P 1'
#
loop_
_entity.id
_entity.type
_entity.pdbx_description
1 polymer ?
#
loop_
_entity_poly.entity_id
_entity_poly.type
_entity_poly.pdbx_seq_one_letter_code
_entity_poly.pdbx_strand_id
1 'polypeptide(L)'
;MGTTLFSPEQIAALSAPLDRAKVQTRSQAGRSLAYLEGWQAIAEANRIFGFDGWQRETVAVQCVAERERTLGSSNRAGWGVPHTARVRIRDREVIREGSGAGHGIDADLGQAHESAIKEAETDAMKRALITFGNPFGLALYDKQQRQVSGNGR
;
A
#
# COMPACT_ATOMS: atom_id res chain seq x y z
N MET A 1 25.32 21.36 -8.44
CA MET A 1 23.89 21.15 -8.60
C MET A 1 23.60 19.83 -9.24
N GLY A 2 22.85 19.02 -8.56
CA GLY A 2 22.44 17.74 -9.10
C GLY A 2 21.33 17.87 -10.11
N THR A 3 21.30 16.98 -11.08
CA THR A 3 20.21 16.87 -12.04
C THR A 3 19.21 15.86 -11.49
N THR A 4 17.92 16.20 -11.46
CA THR A 4 16.93 15.24 -11.02
C THR A 4 16.74 14.19 -12.10
N LEU A 5 16.36 12.98 -11.70
CA LEU A 5 16.08 11.90 -12.64
C LEU A 5 14.68 11.99 -13.21
N PHE A 6 13.79 12.72 -12.53
CA PHE A 6 12.42 12.88 -13.00
C PHE A 6 12.30 14.11 -13.90
N SER A 7 11.44 14.01 -14.90
CA SER A 7 11.12 15.14 -15.76
C SER A 7 10.33 16.19 -14.99
N PRO A 8 10.28 17.43 -15.50
CA PRO A 8 9.42 18.44 -14.87
C PRO A 8 7.96 18.00 -14.78
N GLU A 9 7.47 17.29 -15.79
CA GLU A 9 6.10 16.77 -15.78
C GLU A 9 5.91 15.74 -14.67
N GLN A 10 6.89 14.87 -14.45
CA GLN A 10 6.80 13.90 -13.38
C GLN A 10 6.85 14.57 -12.01
N ILE A 11 7.72 15.56 -11.84
CA ILE A 11 7.82 16.30 -10.59
C ILE A 11 6.49 16.99 -10.30
N ALA A 12 5.89 17.61 -11.33
CA ALA A 12 4.59 18.25 -11.16
C ALA A 12 3.53 17.23 -10.74
N ALA A 13 3.52 16.07 -11.37
CA ALA A 13 2.54 15.02 -11.03
C ALA A 13 2.72 14.53 -9.60
N LEU A 14 3.99 14.32 -9.18
CA LEU A 14 4.28 13.82 -7.83
C LEU A 14 3.96 14.86 -6.76
N SER A 15 4.02 16.14 -7.11
CA SER A 15 3.75 17.24 -6.18
C SER A 15 2.28 17.66 -6.16
N ALA A 16 1.51 17.25 -7.15
CA ALA A 16 0.10 17.67 -7.26
C ALA A 16 -0.70 17.12 -6.08
N PRO A 17 -1.77 17.83 -5.70
CA PRO A 17 -2.64 17.30 -4.66
C PRO A 17 -3.25 15.97 -5.05
N LEU A 18 -3.50 15.13 -4.06
CA LEU A 18 -4.17 13.85 -4.26
C LEU A 18 -5.64 14.11 -4.58
N ASP A 19 -6.13 13.51 -5.64
CA ASP A 19 -7.53 13.62 -6.06
C ASP A 19 -8.42 12.88 -5.05
N ARG A 20 -9.34 13.61 -4.43
CA ARG A 20 -10.23 13.02 -3.42
C ARG A 20 -11.08 11.88 -3.99
N ALA A 21 -11.40 11.94 -5.28
CA ALA A 21 -12.19 10.86 -5.90
C ALA A 21 -11.49 9.52 -5.85
N LYS A 22 -10.16 9.51 -5.67
CA LYS A 22 -9.36 8.28 -5.61
C LYS A 22 -9.18 7.77 -4.19
N VAL A 23 -9.65 8.50 -3.19
CA VAL A 23 -9.46 8.16 -1.79
C VAL A 23 -10.66 7.35 -1.32
N GLN A 24 -10.38 6.24 -0.64
CA GLN A 24 -11.38 5.39 -0.03
C GLN A 24 -11.35 5.59 1.49
N THR A 25 -12.44 5.27 2.14
CA THR A 25 -12.50 5.31 3.59
C THR A 25 -13.00 3.98 4.14
N ARG A 26 -12.58 3.65 5.34
CA ARG A 26 -13.07 2.48 6.05
C ARG A 26 -13.16 2.81 7.53
N SER A 27 -14.07 2.12 8.21
CA SER A 27 -14.19 2.22 9.68
C SER A 27 -13.28 1.20 10.33
N GLN A 28 -12.58 1.65 11.35
CA GLN A 28 -11.75 0.76 12.15
C GLN A 28 -11.73 1.29 13.57
N ALA A 29 -12.19 0.47 14.51
CA ALA A 29 -12.24 0.83 15.93
C ALA A 29 -12.97 2.16 16.16
N GLY A 30 -14.09 2.37 15.47
CA GLY A 30 -14.88 3.58 15.60
C GLY A 30 -14.32 4.80 14.90
N ARG A 31 -13.26 4.65 14.13
CA ARG A 31 -12.62 5.76 13.43
C ARG A 31 -12.72 5.55 11.92
N SER A 32 -12.84 6.67 11.20
CA SER A 32 -12.82 6.64 9.75
C SER A 32 -11.38 6.84 9.28
N LEU A 33 -10.87 5.90 8.49
CA LEU A 33 -9.51 5.97 7.97
C LEU A 33 -9.55 6.14 6.46
N ALA A 34 -8.81 7.11 5.96
CA ALA A 34 -8.66 7.34 4.52
C ALA A 34 -7.46 6.56 4.01
N TYR A 35 -7.61 5.98 2.82
CA TYR A 35 -6.53 5.19 2.22
C TYR A 35 -6.68 5.13 0.71
N LEU A 36 -5.60 4.71 0.03
CA LEU A 36 -5.62 4.37 -1.39
C LEU A 36 -5.63 2.87 -1.54
N GLU A 37 -6.46 2.38 -2.45
CA GLU A 37 -6.44 0.96 -2.79
C GLU A 37 -5.17 0.60 -3.54
N GLY A 38 -4.73 -0.66 -3.39
CA GLY A 38 -3.49 -1.11 -4.03
C GLY A 38 -3.50 -0.89 -5.54
N TRP A 39 -4.62 -1.23 -6.20
CA TRP A 39 -4.69 -1.06 -7.65
C TRP A 39 -4.56 0.42 -8.05
N GLN A 40 -5.06 1.33 -7.22
CA GLN A 40 -4.98 2.77 -7.50
C GLN A 40 -3.52 3.22 -7.44
N ALA A 41 -2.76 2.73 -6.46
CA ALA A 41 -1.34 3.04 -6.36
C ALA A 41 -0.59 2.54 -7.59
N ILE A 42 -0.90 1.33 -8.06
CA ILE A 42 -0.29 0.78 -9.26
C ILE A 42 -0.65 1.61 -10.48
N ALA A 43 -1.91 2.01 -10.61
CA ALA A 43 -2.35 2.85 -11.72
C ALA A 43 -1.60 4.18 -11.74
N GLU A 44 -1.38 4.78 -10.57
CA GLU A 44 -0.61 6.03 -10.50
C GLU A 44 0.85 5.81 -10.88
N ALA A 45 1.44 4.69 -10.48
CA ALA A 45 2.81 4.37 -10.86
C ALA A 45 2.93 4.24 -12.38
N ASN A 46 1.99 3.54 -12.99
CA ASN A 46 1.96 3.39 -14.44
C ASN A 46 1.76 4.74 -15.15
N ARG A 47 0.91 5.60 -14.59
CA ARG A 47 0.63 6.91 -15.18
C ARG A 47 1.83 7.83 -15.09
N ILE A 48 2.51 7.84 -13.94
CA ILE A 48 3.59 8.80 -13.68
C ILE A 48 4.92 8.29 -14.19
N PHE A 49 5.21 7.01 -13.98
CA PHE A 49 6.52 6.43 -14.34
C PHE A 49 6.52 5.75 -15.71
N GLY A 50 5.34 5.42 -16.25
CA GLY A 50 5.21 4.66 -17.49
C GLY A 50 5.06 3.17 -17.20
N PHE A 51 4.39 2.46 -18.11
CA PHE A 51 4.16 1.02 -17.92
C PHE A 51 5.45 0.23 -17.80
N ASP A 52 6.50 0.69 -18.45
CA ASP A 52 7.81 0.04 -18.43
C ASP A 52 8.85 0.89 -17.71
N GLY A 53 8.41 1.90 -16.98
CA GLY A 53 9.31 2.84 -16.34
C GLY A 53 9.62 2.53 -14.88
N TRP A 54 9.04 1.48 -14.33
CA TRP A 54 9.27 1.14 -12.93
C TRP A 54 9.27 -0.36 -12.73
N GLN A 55 9.88 -0.78 -11.63
CA GLN A 55 9.99 -2.19 -11.28
C GLN A 55 9.55 -2.39 -9.84
N ARG A 56 8.93 -3.52 -9.60
CA ARG A 56 8.54 -3.94 -8.27
C ARG A 56 9.17 -5.28 -7.96
N GLU A 57 9.81 -5.38 -6.81
CA GLU A 57 10.46 -6.61 -6.40
C GLU A 57 10.06 -6.91 -4.96
N THR A 58 9.57 -8.13 -4.70
CA THR A 58 9.35 -8.57 -3.34
C THR A 58 10.69 -9.09 -2.82
N VAL A 59 11.28 -8.33 -1.88
CA VAL A 59 12.62 -8.62 -1.36
C VAL A 59 12.56 -9.74 -0.33
N ALA A 60 11.51 -9.75 0.48
CA ALA A 60 11.36 -10.74 1.53
C ALA A 60 9.90 -10.92 1.88
N VAL A 61 9.52 -12.15 2.18
CA VAL A 61 8.22 -12.49 2.76
C VAL A 61 8.50 -13.46 3.89
N GLN A 62 7.91 -13.23 5.05
CA GLN A 62 8.16 -14.05 6.21
C GLN A 62 6.87 -14.38 6.92
N CYS A 63 6.64 -15.66 7.19
CA CYS A 63 5.57 -16.08 8.06
C CYS A 63 6.03 -15.89 9.50
N VAL A 64 5.30 -15.09 10.26
CA VAL A 64 5.67 -14.80 11.65
C VAL A 64 5.24 -15.92 12.56
N ALA A 65 4.05 -16.48 12.32
CA ALA A 65 3.51 -17.53 13.17
C ALA A 65 2.34 -18.21 12.46
N GLU A 66 2.05 -19.44 12.89
CA GLU A 66 0.80 -20.11 12.55
C GLU A 66 0.12 -20.43 13.88
N ARG A 67 -1.08 -19.93 14.08
CA ARG A 67 -1.80 -20.12 15.33
C ARG A 67 -3.19 -20.62 15.06
N GLU A 68 -3.59 -21.65 15.80
CA GLU A 68 -4.96 -22.08 15.79
C GLU A 68 -5.81 -21.07 16.55
N ARG A 69 -7.03 -20.89 16.09
CA ARG A 69 -7.96 -19.98 16.74
C ARG A 69 -9.39 -20.41 16.40
N THR A 70 -10.35 -19.87 17.15
CA THR A 70 -11.74 -20.04 16.82
C THR A 70 -12.18 -18.91 15.92
N LEU A 71 -13.08 -19.21 14.99
CA LEU A 71 -13.58 -18.26 14.02
C LEU A 71 -15.02 -17.91 14.29
N GLY A 72 -15.29 -16.61 14.39
CA GLY A 72 -16.63 -16.08 14.52
C GLY A 72 -17.31 -16.52 15.81
N SER A 73 -18.61 -16.27 15.84
CA SER A 73 -19.42 -16.61 17.01
C SER A 73 -19.78 -18.09 17.08
N SER A 74 -19.52 -18.85 16.00
CA SER A 74 -19.85 -20.26 15.94
C SER A 74 -18.76 -21.16 16.51
N ASN A 75 -17.67 -20.59 17.00
CA ASN A 75 -16.54 -21.33 17.59
C ASN A 75 -15.93 -22.37 16.64
N ARG A 76 -15.96 -22.11 15.34
CA ARG A 76 -15.32 -23.02 14.38
C ARG A 76 -13.80 -22.92 14.49
N ALA A 77 -13.15 -24.06 14.30
CA ALA A 77 -11.68 -24.08 14.30
C ALA A 77 -11.15 -23.39 13.05
N GLY A 78 -10.05 -22.70 13.19
CA GLY A 78 -9.38 -22.05 12.08
C GLY A 78 -7.97 -21.64 12.42
N TRP A 79 -7.41 -20.78 11.58
CA TRP A 79 -6.01 -20.40 11.67
C TRP A 79 -5.87 -18.88 11.59
N GLY A 80 -4.87 -18.36 12.29
CA GLY A 80 -4.40 -16.99 12.12
C GLY A 80 -2.91 -17.04 11.80
N VAL A 81 -2.52 -16.45 10.66
CA VAL A 81 -1.13 -16.52 10.18
C VAL A 81 -0.66 -15.13 9.76
N PRO A 82 -0.03 -14.39 10.69
CA PRO A 82 0.54 -13.11 10.31
C PRO A 82 1.79 -13.29 9.44
N HIS A 83 1.91 -12.44 8.43
CA HIS A 83 3.09 -12.37 7.57
C HIS A 83 3.60 -10.96 7.51
N THR A 84 4.89 -10.82 7.24
CA THR A 84 5.49 -9.53 6.89
C THR A 84 6.11 -9.65 5.51
N ALA A 85 6.22 -8.52 4.83
CA ALA A 85 6.85 -8.46 3.52
C ALA A 85 7.65 -7.18 3.41
N ARG A 86 8.68 -7.22 2.56
CA ARG A 86 9.42 -6.02 2.17
C ARG A 86 9.44 -5.98 0.65
N VAL A 87 9.06 -4.83 0.10
CA VAL A 87 8.96 -4.62 -1.34
C VAL A 87 9.85 -3.45 -1.72
N ARG A 88 10.55 -3.61 -2.82
CA ARG A 88 11.41 -2.59 -3.40
C ARG A 88 10.79 -2.08 -4.69
N ILE A 89 10.71 -0.77 -4.81
CA ILE A 89 10.27 -0.10 -6.03
C ILE A 89 11.48 0.62 -6.62
N ARG A 90 11.66 0.48 -7.92
CA ARG A 90 12.77 1.11 -8.63
C ARG A 90 12.23 1.83 -9.85
N ASP A 91 12.62 3.08 -10.00
CA ASP A 91 12.45 3.86 -11.22
C ASP A 91 13.83 4.38 -11.58
N ARG A 92 14.44 3.76 -12.58
CA ARG A 92 15.84 4.04 -12.98
C ARG A 92 16.75 3.83 -11.77
N GLU A 93 17.40 4.86 -11.28
CA GLU A 93 18.30 4.75 -10.12
C GLU A 93 17.63 5.13 -8.80
N VAL A 94 16.37 5.53 -8.86
CA VAL A 94 15.63 5.87 -7.64
C VAL A 94 15.04 4.61 -7.05
N ILE A 95 15.38 4.34 -5.79
CA ILE A 95 14.95 3.13 -5.10
C ILE A 95 14.20 3.51 -3.84
N ARG A 96 13.04 2.89 -3.63
CA ARG A 96 12.25 3.03 -2.40
C ARG A 96 11.88 1.66 -1.90
N GLU A 97 11.93 1.45 -0.60
CA GLU A 97 11.49 0.19 0.00
C GLU A 97 10.42 0.48 1.04
N GLY A 98 9.53 -0.48 1.18
CA GLY A 98 8.50 -0.43 2.21
C GLY A 98 8.33 -1.80 2.82
N SER A 99 7.99 -1.83 4.09
CA SER A 99 7.65 -3.05 4.81
C SER A 99 6.18 -3.03 5.14
N GLY A 100 5.55 -4.18 5.09
CA GLY A 100 4.13 -4.28 5.36
C GLY A 100 3.80 -5.58 6.06
N ALA A 101 2.58 -5.66 6.55
CA ALA A 101 2.11 -6.84 7.26
C ALA A 101 0.73 -7.24 6.77
N GLY A 102 0.45 -8.53 6.88
CA GLY A 102 -0.86 -9.06 6.56
C GLY A 102 -1.22 -10.13 7.56
N HIS A 103 -2.51 -10.26 7.81
CA HIS A 103 -3.05 -11.25 8.72
C HIS A 103 -4.06 -12.10 7.99
N GLY A 104 -3.72 -13.38 7.78
CA GLY A 104 -4.64 -14.32 7.17
C GLY A 104 -5.41 -15.03 8.25
N ILE A 105 -6.73 -15.03 8.13
CA ILE A 105 -7.62 -15.74 9.05
C ILE A 105 -8.56 -16.56 8.21
N ASP A 106 -8.52 -17.89 8.37
CA ASP A 106 -9.36 -18.78 7.57
C ASP A 106 -9.44 -20.15 8.24
N ALA A 107 -10.50 -20.87 7.94
CA ALA A 107 -10.62 -22.25 8.39
C ALA A 107 -9.58 -23.13 7.71
N ASP A 108 -9.21 -22.80 6.49
CA ASP A 108 -8.20 -23.53 5.73
C ASP A 108 -6.85 -22.84 5.90
N LEU A 109 -5.84 -23.62 6.31
CA LEU A 109 -4.52 -23.08 6.58
C LEU A 109 -3.90 -22.45 5.32
N GLY A 110 -4.07 -23.10 4.17
CA GLY A 110 -3.52 -22.59 2.92
C GLY A 110 -4.13 -21.26 2.52
N GLN A 111 -5.44 -21.12 2.70
CA GLN A 111 -6.12 -19.87 2.41
C GLN A 111 -5.69 -18.75 3.37
N ALA A 112 -5.46 -19.11 4.63
CA ALA A 112 -4.97 -18.13 5.60
C ALA A 112 -3.60 -17.59 5.18
N HIS A 113 -2.69 -18.47 4.74
CA HIS A 113 -1.39 -18.05 4.23
C HIS A 113 -1.53 -17.18 2.99
N GLU A 114 -2.38 -17.58 2.05
CA GLU A 114 -2.55 -16.82 0.81
C GLU A 114 -3.04 -15.41 1.07
N SER A 115 -4.07 -15.26 1.91
CA SER A 115 -4.58 -13.94 2.30
C SER A 115 -3.50 -13.09 2.96
N ALA A 116 -2.74 -13.69 3.87
CA ALA A 116 -1.72 -12.97 4.62
C ALA A 116 -0.62 -12.45 3.70
N ILE A 117 -0.17 -13.29 2.76
CA ILE A 117 0.90 -12.91 1.84
C ILE A 117 0.43 -11.78 0.93
N LYS A 118 -0.75 -11.90 0.37
CA LYS A 118 -1.30 -10.87 -0.52
C LYS A 118 -1.43 -9.54 0.18
N GLU A 119 -1.94 -9.55 1.40
CA GLU A 119 -2.11 -8.32 2.17
C GLU A 119 -0.75 -7.72 2.53
N ALA A 120 0.20 -8.55 2.98
CA ALA A 120 1.52 -8.07 3.37
C ALA A 120 2.25 -7.44 2.19
N GLU A 121 2.20 -8.06 1.01
CA GLU A 121 2.87 -7.54 -0.17
C GLU A 121 2.23 -6.25 -0.66
N THR A 122 0.90 -6.17 -0.63
CA THR A 122 0.20 -4.96 -1.04
C THR A 122 0.50 -3.80 -0.10
N ASP A 123 0.48 -4.06 1.20
CA ASP A 123 0.81 -3.04 2.19
C ASP A 123 2.25 -2.56 2.03
N ALA A 124 3.19 -3.49 1.84
CA ALA A 124 4.59 -3.14 1.64
C ALA A 124 4.79 -2.30 0.37
N MET A 125 4.14 -2.69 -0.72
CA MET A 125 4.21 -1.96 -1.99
C MET A 125 3.69 -0.53 -1.82
N LYS A 126 2.53 -0.38 -1.19
CA LYS A 126 1.96 0.95 -0.98
C LYS A 126 2.87 1.82 -0.14
N ARG A 127 3.50 1.23 0.89
CA ARG A 127 4.42 1.99 1.74
C ARG A 127 5.68 2.41 0.99
N ALA A 128 6.17 1.57 0.09
CA ALA A 128 7.30 1.95 -0.76
C ALA A 128 6.94 3.09 -1.70
N LEU A 129 5.76 3.04 -2.32
CA LEU A 129 5.31 4.05 -3.28
C LEU A 129 4.97 5.37 -2.61
N ILE A 130 4.49 5.34 -1.38
CA ILE A 130 3.97 6.54 -0.72
C ILE A 130 5.01 7.63 -0.57
N THR A 131 6.28 7.23 -0.47
CA THR A 131 7.37 8.20 -0.31
C THR A 131 7.66 8.99 -1.58
N PHE A 132 7.10 8.58 -2.73
CA PHE A 132 7.30 9.32 -3.98
C PHE A 132 6.45 10.59 -4.04
N GLY A 133 5.32 10.64 -3.35
CA GLY A 133 4.53 11.87 -3.40
C GLY A 133 3.06 11.71 -3.13
N ASN A 134 2.37 12.83 -3.24
CA ASN A 134 0.95 12.93 -2.89
C ASN A 134 0.04 11.92 -3.59
N PRO A 135 0.21 11.68 -4.90
CA PRO A 135 -0.69 10.75 -5.60
C PRO A 135 -0.64 9.32 -5.08
N PHE A 136 0.43 8.96 -4.37
CA PHE A 136 0.58 7.63 -3.80
C PHE A 136 0.08 7.52 -2.36
N GLY A 137 -0.55 8.59 -1.85
CA GLY A 137 -1.11 8.58 -0.52
C GLY A 137 -0.34 9.39 0.52
N LEU A 138 0.79 9.99 0.12
CA LEU A 138 1.55 10.83 1.05
C LEU A 138 0.67 11.93 1.63
N ALA A 139 -0.21 12.50 0.82
CA ALA A 139 -1.11 13.57 1.24
C ALA A 139 -2.01 13.17 2.40
N LEU A 140 -2.26 11.87 2.58
CA LEU A 140 -3.14 11.38 3.63
C LEU A 140 -2.46 11.32 5.00
N TYR A 141 -1.13 11.44 5.05
CA TYR A 141 -0.43 11.52 6.33
C TYR A 141 -0.72 12.83 7.06
N ASP A 142 -1.07 13.88 6.30
CA ASP A 142 -1.50 15.14 6.89
C ASP A 142 -2.97 15.00 7.28
N LYS A 143 -3.24 15.04 8.58
CA LYS A 143 -4.60 14.85 9.08
C LYS A 143 -5.56 15.93 8.63
N GLN A 144 -5.05 17.11 8.30
CA GLN A 144 -5.87 18.18 7.76
C GLN A 144 -6.11 18.03 6.27
N GLN A 145 -5.44 17.09 5.63
CA GLN A 145 -5.61 16.75 4.22
C GLN A 145 -5.49 17.97 3.30
N ARG A 146 -4.50 18.84 3.60
CA ARG A 146 -4.32 20.08 2.84
C ARG A 146 -3.92 19.81 1.40
N GLN A 147 -3.28 18.66 1.13
CA GLN A 147 -2.87 18.28 -0.22
C GLN A 147 -3.82 17.27 -0.85
N VAL A 148 -5.05 17.20 -0.38
CA VAL A 148 -6.10 16.42 -1.01
C VAL A 148 -7.09 17.39 -1.63
N SER A 149 -7.29 17.28 -2.96
CA SER A 149 -8.15 18.20 -3.68
C SER A 149 -9.62 17.78 -3.59
N GLY A 150 -10.50 18.62 -4.13
CA GLY A 150 -11.92 18.30 -4.20
C GLY A 150 -12.55 18.14 -2.83
N ASN A 151 -12.27 19.04 -1.96
CA ASN A 151 -12.41 18.90 -0.54
C ASN A 151 -13.84 18.96 -0.01
N GLY A 152 -14.79 18.43 -0.74
CA GLY A 152 -16.11 18.22 -0.17
C GLY A 152 -16.82 19.45 0.32
N ARG A 153 -16.67 20.50 -0.38
CA ARG A 153 -17.43 21.68 -0.04
C ARG A 153 -18.63 21.84 -0.84
#